data_03dc163380f3670e1fdf8a0b603ebab3
#
_entry.id   03dc163380f3670e1fdf8a0b603ebab3
#
_cell.length_a   1.000
_cell.length_b   1.000
_cell.length_c   1.000
_cell.angle_alpha   90.00
_cell.angle_beta   90.00
_cell.angle_gamma   90.00
#
_symmetry.space_group_name_H-M   'P 1'
#
loop_
_entity.id
_entity.type
_entity.pdbx_description
1 polymer ?
#
loop_
_entity_poly.entity_id
_entity_poly.type
_entity_poly.pdbx_seq_one_letter_code
_entity_poly.pdbx_strand_id
1 'polypeptide(L)'
;MKILVTGGAGFIGSAVVRHIIENTLDEVRVMDCLTYAGNLESLAPVAGSERYSFSQTDITDAAAVAAQFSEFRPDIVMHLAAESHVDRSIDGPAAFIQTNVIGTFTLLEAARHYWSGLGEAQKQAFRFHHISTDEVYGDLHGTDDLFTEETSYAPSSPYSASKAGSDHLVRAWNRTYGLPVVVTNCSNNYGPYHFPEKLIPLTILNALAGKPLPVYGNGEQIRDWLYVEDHARALYKVATEGKSGETYNIGGHNERKNIDVVRTICTILDKVVAQKPGNITHFADLITFVTDRPGYDLRYAIDATKIQRDLGWVPQETFESGIEKTVHWYLNNQTWWQRVLDGSYAGERLGLNK
;
A
#
# COMPACT_ATOMS: atom_id res chain seq x y z
N MET A 1 -6.15 19.91 11.06
CA MET A 1 -5.25 19.03 11.86
C MET A 1 -3.88 18.98 11.23
N LYS A 2 -2.87 18.54 11.99
CA LYS A 2 -1.53 18.25 11.48
C LYS A 2 -1.33 16.75 11.38
N ILE A 3 -1.09 16.25 10.17
CA ILE A 3 -0.99 14.82 9.88
C ILE A 3 0.43 14.48 9.42
N LEU A 4 1.14 13.65 10.19
CA LEU A 4 2.44 13.11 9.82
C LEU A 4 2.23 11.79 9.05
N VAL A 5 2.63 11.75 7.79
CA VAL A 5 2.49 10.57 6.92
C VAL A 5 3.86 9.98 6.66
N THR A 6 4.16 8.81 7.22
CA THR A 6 5.38 8.08 6.90
C THR A 6 5.19 7.22 5.65
N GLY A 7 6.22 7.10 4.83
CA GLY A 7 6.08 6.41 3.53
C GLY A 7 5.22 7.17 2.52
N GLY A 8 5.10 8.50 2.71
CA GLY A 8 4.22 9.34 1.90
C GLY A 8 4.70 9.57 0.46
N ALA A 9 5.94 9.24 0.12
CA ALA A 9 6.44 9.25 -1.26
C ALA A 9 6.21 7.91 -1.99
N GLY A 10 5.72 6.87 -1.30
CA GLY A 10 5.33 5.60 -1.88
C GLY A 10 3.96 5.64 -2.56
N PHE A 11 3.54 4.51 -3.12
CA PHE A 11 2.29 4.39 -3.89
C PHE A 11 1.05 4.80 -3.10
N ILE A 12 0.70 4.07 -2.04
CA ILE A 12 -0.49 4.35 -1.23
C ILE A 12 -0.31 5.67 -0.46
N GLY A 13 0.89 5.90 0.09
CA GLY A 13 1.18 7.12 0.85
C GLY A 13 0.99 8.39 0.03
N SER A 14 1.43 8.42 -1.22
CA SER A 14 1.23 9.58 -2.09
C SER A 14 -0.25 9.82 -2.43
N ALA A 15 -1.04 8.76 -2.59
CA ALA A 15 -2.50 8.89 -2.78
C ALA A 15 -3.17 9.48 -1.53
N VAL A 16 -2.78 9.05 -0.33
CA VAL A 16 -3.26 9.62 0.95
C VAL A 16 -2.91 11.10 1.05
N VAL A 17 -1.66 11.48 0.76
CA VAL A 17 -1.20 12.87 0.83
C VAL A 17 -1.97 13.75 -0.17
N ARG A 18 -2.12 13.31 -1.42
CA ARG A 18 -2.92 14.03 -2.43
C ARG A 18 -4.36 14.18 -1.96
N HIS A 19 -4.99 13.09 -1.49
CA HIS A 19 -6.36 13.12 -1.00
C HIS A 19 -6.55 14.16 0.12
N ILE A 20 -5.66 14.19 1.11
CA ILE A 20 -5.75 15.13 2.24
C ILE A 20 -5.61 16.57 1.76
N ILE A 21 -4.60 16.87 0.97
CA ILE A 21 -4.32 18.25 0.51
C ILE A 21 -5.42 18.76 -0.43
N GLU A 22 -5.97 17.91 -1.30
CA GLU A 22 -6.98 18.31 -2.28
C GLU A 22 -8.39 18.40 -1.70
N ASN A 23 -8.73 17.60 -0.70
CA ASN A 23 -10.11 17.45 -0.23
C ASN A 23 -10.35 17.94 1.19
N THR A 24 -9.32 18.38 1.92
CA THR A 24 -9.44 18.85 3.31
C THR A 24 -8.66 20.16 3.52
N LEU A 25 -8.73 20.70 4.73
CA LEU A 25 -7.94 21.86 5.17
C LEU A 25 -6.74 21.46 6.05
N ASP A 26 -6.45 20.18 6.16
CA ASP A 26 -5.41 19.66 7.03
C ASP A 26 -4.02 19.93 6.46
N GLU A 27 -3.03 20.03 7.35
CA GLU A 27 -1.61 20.19 7.05
C GLU A 27 -0.94 18.81 7.07
N VAL A 28 -0.11 18.52 6.08
CA VAL A 28 0.59 17.25 5.93
C VAL A 28 2.09 17.45 5.95
N ARG A 29 2.78 16.69 6.81
CA ARG A 29 4.22 16.45 6.67
C ARG A 29 4.45 15.02 6.21
N VAL A 30 5.10 14.85 5.08
CA VAL A 30 5.60 13.56 4.59
C VAL A 30 6.96 13.27 5.21
N MET A 31 7.12 12.09 5.77
CA MET A 31 8.39 11.55 6.23
C MET A 31 8.71 10.27 5.44
N ASP A 32 9.76 10.30 4.64
CA ASP A 32 10.15 9.19 3.76
C ASP A 32 11.66 9.16 3.59
N CYS A 33 12.27 7.99 3.56
CA CYS A 33 13.72 7.88 3.34
C CYS A 33 14.11 7.81 1.86
N LEU A 34 13.11 7.79 0.94
CA LEU A 34 13.30 7.72 -0.51
C LEU A 34 14.12 6.50 -0.95
N THR A 35 13.68 5.30 -0.53
CA THR A 35 14.20 4.06 -1.09
C THR A 35 13.72 3.87 -2.54
N TYR A 36 13.96 2.71 -3.13
CA TYR A 36 13.66 2.44 -4.53
C TYR A 36 12.21 2.73 -4.97
N ALA A 37 11.23 2.58 -4.07
CA ALA A 37 9.81 2.82 -4.35
C ALA A 37 9.32 4.22 -3.94
N GLY A 38 10.14 5.02 -3.27
CA GLY A 38 9.83 6.39 -2.89
C GLY A 38 10.09 7.37 -4.05
N ASN A 39 9.04 8.05 -4.52
CA ASN A 39 9.15 8.98 -5.64
C ASN A 39 8.39 10.28 -5.38
N LEU A 40 9.12 11.39 -5.20
CA LEU A 40 8.52 12.71 -4.95
C LEU A 40 7.71 13.24 -6.14
N GLU A 41 7.94 12.75 -7.37
CA GLU A 41 7.11 13.12 -8.52
C GLU A 41 5.65 12.65 -8.36
N SER A 42 5.39 11.63 -7.54
CA SER A 42 4.04 11.20 -7.19
C SER A 42 3.28 12.21 -6.33
N LEU A 43 4.01 13.17 -5.74
CA LEU A 43 3.49 14.27 -4.94
C LEU A 43 3.51 15.62 -5.68
N ALA A 44 3.98 15.66 -6.93
CA ALA A 44 4.05 16.88 -7.74
C ALA A 44 2.71 17.66 -7.80
N PRO A 45 1.53 17.02 -7.90
CA PRO A 45 0.25 17.74 -7.90
C PRO A 45 0.00 18.61 -6.66
N VAL A 46 0.58 18.26 -5.52
CA VAL A 46 0.35 18.93 -4.23
C VAL A 46 1.60 19.62 -3.65
N ALA A 47 2.75 19.48 -4.30
CA ALA A 47 4.02 20.01 -3.82
C ALA A 47 4.06 21.54 -3.67
N GLY A 48 3.22 22.27 -4.40
CA GLY A 48 3.08 23.74 -4.28
C GLY A 48 2.17 24.22 -3.16
N SER A 49 1.52 23.34 -2.42
CA SER A 49 0.64 23.72 -1.31
C SER A 49 1.43 24.15 -0.09
N GLU A 50 1.07 25.29 0.54
CA GLU A 50 1.64 25.72 1.82
C GLU A 50 1.31 24.75 2.97
N ARG A 51 0.32 23.88 2.80
CA ARG A 51 -0.07 22.86 3.78
C ARG A 51 0.70 21.54 3.63
N TYR A 52 1.59 21.44 2.64
CA TYR A 52 2.44 20.29 2.38
C TYR A 52 3.89 20.59 2.79
N SER A 53 4.54 19.65 3.47
CA SER A 53 5.98 19.67 3.72
C SER A 53 6.57 18.27 3.64
N PHE A 54 7.86 18.18 3.32
CA PHE A 54 8.60 16.92 3.19
C PHE A 54 9.83 16.93 4.10
N SER A 55 10.10 15.78 4.72
CA SER A 55 11.34 15.49 5.45
C SER A 55 11.90 14.14 5.00
N GLN A 56 13.14 14.14 4.53
CA GLN A 56 13.84 12.91 4.23
C GLN A 56 14.35 12.29 5.54
N THR A 57 13.65 11.29 6.03
CA THR A 57 13.92 10.68 7.34
C THR A 57 13.67 9.17 7.26
N ASP A 58 14.64 8.39 7.75
CA ASP A 58 14.47 6.95 7.96
C ASP A 58 13.75 6.71 9.29
N ILE A 59 12.70 5.89 9.28
CA ILE A 59 11.92 5.55 10.47
C ILE A 59 12.73 4.75 11.51
N THR A 60 13.86 4.20 11.14
CA THR A 60 14.76 3.47 12.05
C THR A 60 15.72 4.40 12.82
N ASP A 61 15.85 5.66 12.40
CA ASP A 61 16.64 6.68 13.09
C ASP A 61 15.82 7.35 14.21
N ALA A 62 16.00 6.87 15.44
CA ALA A 62 15.24 7.35 16.58
C ALA A 62 15.40 8.86 16.86
N ALA A 63 16.59 9.44 16.64
CA ALA A 63 16.82 10.86 16.88
C ALA A 63 16.13 11.72 15.82
N ALA A 64 16.25 11.34 14.55
CA ALA A 64 15.59 12.02 13.45
C ALA A 64 14.06 11.93 13.56
N VAL A 65 13.52 10.76 13.90
CA VAL A 65 12.07 10.57 14.13
C VAL A 65 11.58 11.45 15.28
N ALA A 66 12.27 11.47 16.43
CA ALA A 66 11.88 12.29 17.57
C ALA A 66 11.88 13.80 17.23
N ALA A 67 12.83 14.26 16.40
CA ALA A 67 12.87 15.64 15.90
C ALA A 67 11.61 15.97 15.08
N GLN A 68 11.13 15.06 14.23
CA GLN A 68 9.89 15.29 13.46
C GLN A 68 8.66 15.49 14.36
N PHE A 69 8.54 14.71 15.42
CA PHE A 69 7.43 14.90 16.38
C PHE A 69 7.51 16.25 17.11
N SER A 70 8.70 16.66 17.54
CA SER A 70 8.87 17.92 18.27
C SER A 70 8.68 19.16 17.38
N GLU A 71 9.13 19.11 16.13
CA GLU A 71 9.04 20.21 15.17
C GLU A 71 7.63 20.36 14.59
N PHE A 72 7.07 19.26 14.09
CA PHE A 72 5.78 19.29 13.39
C PHE A 72 4.59 19.26 14.35
N ARG A 73 4.71 18.58 15.49
CA ARG A 73 3.67 18.43 16.53
C ARG A 73 2.38 17.84 15.94
N PRO A 74 2.40 16.60 15.44
CA PRO A 74 1.26 16.02 14.76
C PRO A 74 0.08 15.75 15.70
N ASP A 75 -1.13 15.95 15.19
CA ASP A 75 -2.38 15.47 15.80
C ASP A 75 -2.62 14.00 15.45
N ILE A 76 -2.21 13.60 14.22
CA ILE A 76 -2.37 12.26 13.69
C ILE A 76 -1.05 11.80 13.05
N VAL A 77 -0.69 10.54 13.30
CA VAL A 77 0.37 9.83 12.58
C VAL A 77 -0.27 8.76 11.71
N MET A 78 -0.02 8.78 10.40
CA MET A 78 -0.40 7.71 9.47
C MET A 78 0.86 6.98 9.05
N HIS A 79 1.03 5.75 9.53
CA HIS A 79 2.26 4.98 9.34
C HIS A 79 2.12 4.00 8.17
N LEU A 80 2.61 4.44 6.98
CA LEU A 80 2.62 3.66 5.74
C LEU A 80 4.04 3.23 5.32
N ALA A 81 5.10 3.76 5.94
CA ALA A 81 6.46 3.37 5.61
C ALA A 81 6.69 1.88 5.90
N ALA A 82 7.06 1.12 4.88
CA ALA A 82 7.33 -0.31 4.97
C ALA A 82 8.11 -0.79 3.75
N GLU A 83 8.92 -1.82 3.94
CA GLU A 83 9.29 -2.73 2.85
C GLU A 83 8.08 -3.60 2.51
N SER A 84 7.68 -3.69 1.22
CA SER A 84 6.36 -4.23 0.85
C SER A 84 6.35 -5.25 -0.30
N HIS A 85 7.50 -5.58 -0.89
CA HIS A 85 7.53 -6.53 -2.01
C HIS A 85 7.87 -7.93 -1.54
N VAL A 86 6.92 -8.87 -1.66
CA VAL A 86 7.06 -10.26 -1.18
C VAL A 86 8.31 -10.93 -1.76
N ASP A 87 8.55 -10.84 -3.09
CA ASP A 87 9.70 -11.49 -3.72
C ASP A 87 11.03 -10.95 -3.18
N ARG A 88 11.13 -9.61 -2.95
CA ARG A 88 12.29 -9.01 -2.26
C ARG A 88 12.45 -9.53 -0.83
N SER A 89 11.36 -9.84 -0.14
CA SER A 89 11.43 -10.38 1.23
C SER A 89 11.99 -11.80 1.27
N ILE A 90 11.82 -12.57 0.18
CA ILE A 90 12.41 -13.92 0.05
C ILE A 90 13.93 -13.82 -0.15
N ASP A 91 14.37 -12.87 -0.99
CA ASP A 91 15.79 -12.67 -1.28
C ASP A 91 16.55 -11.99 -0.12
N GLY A 92 15.93 -11.04 0.60
CA GLY A 92 16.56 -10.23 1.63
C GLY A 92 15.65 -9.93 2.83
N PRO A 93 15.28 -10.92 3.67
CA PRO A 93 14.31 -10.74 4.75
C PRO A 93 14.75 -9.75 5.84
N ALA A 94 16.05 -9.55 6.04
CA ALA A 94 16.58 -8.68 7.08
C ALA A 94 16.12 -7.23 6.95
N ALA A 95 16.02 -6.69 5.73
CA ALA A 95 15.53 -5.35 5.48
C ALA A 95 14.07 -5.18 5.95
N PHE A 96 13.26 -6.22 5.77
CA PHE A 96 11.85 -6.22 6.20
C PHE A 96 11.70 -6.20 7.73
N ILE A 97 12.54 -6.95 8.44
CA ILE A 97 12.59 -6.91 9.92
C ILE A 97 13.04 -5.53 10.39
N GLN A 98 14.11 -4.99 9.80
CA GLN A 98 14.66 -3.69 10.19
C GLN A 98 13.62 -2.57 9.96
N THR A 99 13.03 -2.50 8.77
CA THR A 99 12.08 -1.43 8.45
C THR A 99 10.72 -1.66 9.12
N ASN A 100 10.12 -2.83 8.93
CA ASN A 100 8.72 -3.04 9.33
C ASN A 100 8.56 -3.26 10.83
N VAL A 101 9.54 -3.92 11.50
CA VAL A 101 9.45 -4.20 12.94
C VAL A 101 10.19 -3.14 13.75
N ILE A 102 11.49 -2.93 13.48
CA ILE A 102 12.30 -1.98 14.26
C ILE A 102 11.88 -0.54 13.95
N GLY A 103 11.63 -0.21 12.68
CA GLY A 103 11.14 1.12 12.31
C GLY A 103 9.77 1.44 12.95
N THR A 104 8.83 0.49 12.98
CA THR A 104 7.55 0.66 13.68
C THR A 104 7.75 0.83 15.18
N PHE A 105 8.63 0.04 15.82
CA PHE A 105 8.99 0.21 17.22
C PHE A 105 9.52 1.62 17.49
N THR A 106 10.44 2.11 16.67
CA THR A 106 11.03 3.46 16.79
C THR A 106 9.96 4.55 16.73
N LEU A 107 9.04 4.45 15.77
CA LEU A 107 7.92 5.39 15.64
C LEU A 107 6.97 5.33 16.84
N LEU A 108 6.66 4.13 17.33
CA LEU A 108 5.79 3.95 18.49
C LEU A 108 6.39 4.58 19.75
N GLU A 109 7.69 4.42 19.97
CA GLU A 109 8.36 5.04 21.14
C GLU A 109 8.40 6.57 21.02
N ALA A 110 8.70 7.11 19.84
CA ALA A 110 8.65 8.55 19.61
C ALA A 110 7.22 9.11 19.79
N ALA A 111 6.22 8.43 19.25
CA ALA A 111 4.80 8.79 19.40
C ALA A 111 4.37 8.74 20.88
N ARG A 112 4.73 7.68 21.60
CA ARG A 112 4.42 7.52 23.03
C ARG A 112 5.05 8.62 23.88
N HIS A 113 6.34 8.92 23.64
CA HIS A 113 7.04 9.97 24.35
C HIS A 113 6.39 11.34 24.10
N TYR A 114 6.14 11.69 22.83
CA TYR A 114 5.46 12.90 22.43
C TYR A 114 4.07 13.00 23.05
N TRP A 115 3.24 11.98 22.89
CA TRP A 115 1.88 11.91 23.39
C TRP A 115 1.80 12.05 24.92
N SER A 116 2.73 11.42 25.66
CA SER A 116 2.76 11.52 27.13
C SER A 116 2.95 12.95 27.65
N GLY A 117 3.63 13.81 26.89
CA GLY A 117 3.85 15.21 27.19
C GLY A 117 2.72 16.17 26.78
N LEU A 118 1.67 15.68 26.10
CA LEU A 118 0.54 16.52 25.67
C LEU A 118 -0.44 16.80 26.83
N GLY A 119 -1.22 17.88 26.68
CA GLY A 119 -2.36 18.14 27.55
C GLY A 119 -3.50 17.14 27.30
N GLU A 120 -4.40 16.96 28.29
CA GLU A 120 -5.42 15.91 28.25
C GLU A 120 -6.32 15.95 27.01
N ALA A 121 -6.77 17.14 26.58
CA ALA A 121 -7.57 17.29 25.36
C ALA A 121 -6.82 16.85 24.09
N GLN A 122 -5.53 17.17 23.99
CA GLN A 122 -4.68 16.77 22.87
C GLN A 122 -4.37 15.27 22.92
N LYS A 123 -4.17 14.69 24.10
CA LYS A 123 -3.98 13.24 24.26
C LYS A 123 -5.19 12.46 23.77
N GLN A 124 -6.40 12.92 24.06
CA GLN A 124 -7.64 12.28 23.62
C GLN A 124 -7.86 12.40 22.10
N ALA A 125 -7.43 13.53 21.52
CA ALA A 125 -7.55 13.77 20.10
C ALA A 125 -6.45 13.07 19.26
N PHE A 126 -5.29 12.77 19.86
CA PHE A 126 -4.17 12.14 19.19
C PHE A 126 -4.52 10.76 18.62
N ARG A 127 -3.96 10.43 17.45
CA ARG A 127 -4.14 9.11 16.82
C ARG A 127 -2.85 8.62 16.18
N PHE A 128 -2.51 7.37 16.44
CA PHE A 128 -1.49 6.62 15.67
C PHE A 128 -2.21 5.58 14.82
N HIS A 129 -2.27 5.81 13.51
CA HIS A 129 -2.87 4.90 12.55
C HIS A 129 -1.79 4.08 11.86
N HIS A 130 -1.80 2.77 12.09
CA HIS A 130 -0.89 1.81 11.47
C HIS A 130 -1.57 1.13 10.28
N ILE A 131 -0.95 1.21 9.12
CA ILE A 131 -1.48 0.62 7.87
C ILE A 131 -0.77 -0.71 7.61
N SER A 132 -1.54 -1.78 7.58
CA SER A 132 -1.11 -3.16 7.38
C SER A 132 -1.75 -3.77 6.13
N THR A 133 -1.74 -5.08 6.01
CA THR A 133 -2.16 -5.87 4.85
C THR A 133 -3.00 -7.06 5.29
N ASP A 134 -3.87 -7.55 4.42
CA ASP A 134 -4.61 -8.81 4.60
C ASP A 134 -3.71 -10.06 4.56
N GLU A 135 -2.51 -9.95 3.98
CA GLU A 135 -1.55 -11.05 3.95
C GLU A 135 -1.11 -11.54 5.34
N VAL A 136 -1.35 -10.76 6.39
CA VAL A 136 -1.09 -11.21 7.78
C VAL A 136 -2.03 -12.33 8.24
N TYR A 137 -3.20 -12.46 7.61
CA TYR A 137 -4.18 -13.51 7.94
C TYR A 137 -3.81 -14.89 7.37
N GLY A 138 -2.99 -14.94 6.32
CA GLY A 138 -2.60 -16.19 5.66
C GLY A 138 -3.43 -16.49 4.43
N ASP A 139 -3.72 -17.79 4.15
CA ASP A 139 -4.35 -18.27 2.93
C ASP A 139 -5.77 -18.83 3.21
N LEU A 140 -6.74 -18.45 2.39
CA LEU A 140 -8.11 -18.99 2.39
C LEU A 140 -8.28 -20.19 1.44
N HIS A 141 -7.20 -20.95 1.19
CA HIS A 141 -7.25 -22.10 0.29
C HIS A 141 -8.35 -23.11 0.68
N GLY A 142 -9.20 -23.45 -0.29
CA GLY A 142 -10.23 -24.47 -0.12
C GLY A 142 -11.45 -24.06 0.70
N THR A 143 -11.64 -22.77 0.96
CA THR A 143 -12.81 -22.23 1.66
C THR A 143 -13.39 -21.01 0.91
N ASP A 144 -14.68 -20.75 1.11
CA ASP A 144 -15.37 -19.53 0.65
C ASP A 144 -15.42 -18.44 1.74
N ASP A 145 -14.74 -18.63 2.89
CA ASP A 145 -14.69 -17.68 3.98
C ASP A 145 -14.00 -16.37 3.56
N LEU A 146 -14.19 -15.33 4.38
CA LEU A 146 -13.52 -14.03 4.25
C LEU A 146 -12.71 -13.76 5.51
N PHE A 147 -11.60 -13.06 5.37
CA PHE A 147 -10.85 -12.54 6.52
C PHE A 147 -11.63 -11.44 7.21
N THR A 148 -11.96 -11.66 8.47
CA THR A 148 -12.52 -10.64 9.37
C THR A 148 -11.43 -10.11 10.30
N GLU A 149 -11.73 -9.04 11.04
CA GLU A 149 -10.81 -8.49 12.04
C GLU A 149 -10.55 -9.44 13.23
N GLU A 150 -11.38 -10.50 13.37
CA GLU A 150 -11.22 -11.55 14.38
C GLU A 150 -10.42 -12.77 13.85
N THR A 151 -10.10 -12.80 12.56
CA THR A 151 -9.32 -13.89 11.96
C THR A 151 -7.91 -13.91 12.57
N SER A 152 -7.47 -15.09 13.01
CA SER A 152 -6.13 -15.29 13.56
C SER A 152 -5.06 -15.08 12.48
N TYR A 153 -3.95 -14.45 12.86
CA TYR A 153 -2.83 -14.25 11.95
C TYR A 153 -2.08 -15.57 11.68
N ALA A 154 -1.81 -15.85 10.41
CA ALA A 154 -1.05 -17.00 9.94
C ALA A 154 -0.19 -16.64 8.71
N PRO A 155 0.73 -15.65 8.79
CA PRO A 155 1.47 -15.12 7.65
C PRO A 155 2.38 -16.17 7.01
N SER A 156 2.43 -16.20 5.66
CA SER A 156 3.16 -17.20 4.87
C SER A 156 4.52 -16.73 4.34
N SER A 157 4.80 -15.42 4.36
CA SER A 157 6.03 -14.84 3.81
C SER A 157 6.80 -14.02 4.84
N PRO A 158 8.13 -13.77 4.62
CA PRO A 158 8.89 -12.86 5.51
C PRO A 158 8.27 -11.45 5.55
N TYR A 159 7.71 -10.96 4.45
CA TYR A 159 6.98 -9.69 4.40
C TYR A 159 5.77 -9.73 5.33
N SER A 160 4.83 -10.66 5.10
CA SER A 160 3.60 -10.73 5.90
C SER A 160 3.88 -11.02 7.38
N ALA A 161 4.90 -11.84 7.69
CA ALA A 161 5.35 -12.08 9.06
C ALA A 161 5.88 -10.80 9.73
N SER A 162 6.65 -9.97 9.02
CA SER A 162 7.15 -8.69 9.54
C SER A 162 6.01 -7.70 9.78
N LYS A 163 4.98 -7.67 8.91
CA LYS A 163 3.78 -6.85 9.09
C LYS A 163 2.94 -7.33 10.28
N ALA A 164 2.74 -8.64 10.42
CA ALA A 164 2.07 -9.22 11.59
C ALA A 164 2.78 -8.86 12.90
N GLY A 165 4.12 -8.90 12.91
CA GLY A 165 4.94 -8.47 14.04
C GLY A 165 4.72 -7.01 14.39
N SER A 166 4.70 -6.11 13.41
CA SER A 166 4.43 -4.68 13.66
C SER A 166 3.01 -4.41 14.13
N ASP A 167 2.00 -5.12 13.60
CA ASP A 167 0.62 -5.02 14.07
C ASP A 167 0.49 -5.40 15.55
N HIS A 168 1.19 -6.45 15.97
CA HIS A 168 1.21 -6.86 17.38
C HIS A 168 1.91 -5.83 18.28
N LEU A 169 2.99 -5.19 17.83
CA LEU A 169 3.62 -4.09 18.56
C LEU A 169 2.63 -2.92 18.75
N VAL A 170 1.95 -2.48 17.70
CA VAL A 170 0.98 -1.38 17.75
C VAL A 170 -0.12 -1.68 18.77
N ARG A 171 -0.70 -2.88 18.71
CA ARG A 171 -1.73 -3.32 19.69
C ARG A 171 -1.18 -3.38 21.12
N ALA A 172 0.06 -3.83 21.30
CA ALA A 172 0.71 -3.89 22.60
C ALA A 172 0.93 -2.48 23.19
N TRP A 173 1.34 -1.49 22.38
CA TRP A 173 1.48 -0.09 22.84
C TRP A 173 0.15 0.52 23.30
N ASN A 174 -0.92 0.21 22.62
CA ASN A 174 -2.25 0.61 23.08
C ASN A 174 -2.61 -0.04 24.44
N ARG A 175 -2.50 -1.36 24.53
CA ARG A 175 -2.92 -2.11 25.72
C ARG A 175 -2.03 -1.84 26.95
N THR A 176 -0.74 -1.64 26.74
CA THR A 176 0.24 -1.47 27.83
C THR A 176 0.35 -0.02 28.27
N TYR A 177 0.38 0.92 27.32
CA TYR A 177 0.68 2.32 27.61
C TYR A 177 -0.51 3.26 27.38
N GLY A 178 -1.61 2.76 26.82
CA GLY A 178 -2.78 3.57 26.51
C GLY A 178 -2.64 4.49 25.29
N LEU A 179 -1.57 4.30 24.47
CA LEU A 179 -1.39 5.10 23.25
C LEU A 179 -2.62 4.92 22.33
N PRO A 180 -3.29 6.01 21.89
CA PRO A 180 -4.45 5.90 21.02
C PRO A 180 -4.04 5.42 19.63
N VAL A 181 -4.24 4.14 19.32
CA VAL A 181 -3.89 3.53 18.02
C VAL A 181 -5.12 3.08 17.27
N VAL A 182 -5.01 2.95 15.97
CA VAL A 182 -5.93 2.20 15.12
C VAL A 182 -5.11 1.44 14.07
N VAL A 183 -5.55 0.24 13.70
CA VAL A 183 -4.90 -0.60 12.69
C VAL A 183 -5.84 -0.79 11.51
N THR A 184 -5.31 -0.77 10.29
CA THR A 184 -6.07 -1.17 9.11
C THR A 184 -5.33 -2.27 8.35
N ASN A 185 -6.08 -3.28 7.91
CA ASN A 185 -5.59 -4.33 7.03
C ASN A 185 -6.28 -4.18 5.68
N CYS A 186 -5.53 -3.96 4.61
CA CYS A 186 -6.09 -3.72 3.29
C CYS A 186 -5.83 -4.87 2.33
N SER A 187 -6.75 -5.05 1.38
CA SER A 187 -6.58 -5.93 0.23
C SER A 187 -5.60 -5.35 -0.80
N ASN A 188 -5.36 -6.06 -1.91
CA ASN A 188 -4.39 -5.68 -2.92
C ASN A 188 -4.77 -4.35 -3.60
N ASN A 189 -3.88 -3.37 -3.54
CA ASN A 189 -4.11 -2.07 -4.12
C ASN A 189 -3.65 -1.97 -5.58
N TYR A 190 -4.35 -1.16 -6.38
CA TYR A 190 -3.97 -0.81 -7.74
C TYR A 190 -4.41 0.62 -8.09
N GLY A 191 -3.79 1.21 -9.11
CA GLY A 191 -4.16 2.56 -9.54
C GLY A 191 -2.96 3.39 -10.03
N PRO A 192 -3.15 4.72 -10.15
CA PRO A 192 -2.12 5.68 -10.50
C PRO A 192 -0.89 5.63 -9.59
N TYR A 193 0.31 5.82 -10.15
CA TYR A 193 1.59 5.87 -9.42
C TYR A 193 2.03 4.56 -8.76
N HIS A 194 1.45 3.41 -9.14
CA HIS A 194 1.88 2.11 -8.62
C HIS A 194 3.24 1.73 -9.22
N PHE A 195 4.19 1.32 -8.37
CA PHE A 195 5.56 1.00 -8.81
C PHE A 195 5.57 -0.18 -9.79
N PRO A 196 6.36 -0.12 -10.87
CA PRO A 196 6.30 -1.06 -12.01
C PRO A 196 6.62 -2.53 -11.73
N GLU A 197 7.12 -2.90 -10.56
CA GLU A 197 7.40 -4.29 -10.17
C GLU A 197 6.14 -5.11 -9.85
N LYS A 198 4.99 -4.46 -9.68
CA LYS A 198 3.72 -5.12 -9.32
C LYS A 198 2.93 -5.56 -10.55
N LEU A 199 2.07 -6.58 -10.39
CA LEU A 199 1.36 -7.27 -11.47
C LEU A 199 0.72 -6.33 -12.50
N ILE A 200 -0.11 -5.39 -12.05
CA ILE A 200 -0.90 -4.54 -12.96
C ILE A 200 0.00 -3.58 -13.73
N PRO A 201 0.85 -2.74 -13.12
CA PRO A 201 1.71 -1.85 -13.87
C PRO A 201 2.73 -2.61 -14.73
N LEU A 202 3.32 -3.70 -14.25
CA LEU A 202 4.26 -4.52 -15.02
C LEU A 202 3.59 -5.08 -16.28
N THR A 203 2.35 -5.57 -16.17
CA THR A 203 1.57 -6.07 -17.31
C THR A 203 1.34 -4.97 -18.34
N ILE A 204 0.91 -3.78 -17.92
CA ILE A 204 0.68 -2.65 -18.80
C ILE A 204 1.96 -2.25 -19.55
N LEU A 205 3.05 -2.06 -18.81
CA LEU A 205 4.31 -1.57 -19.39
C LEU A 205 5.00 -2.61 -20.29
N ASN A 206 4.98 -3.89 -19.90
CA ASN A 206 5.49 -4.96 -20.73
C ASN A 206 4.67 -5.12 -22.01
N ALA A 207 3.34 -5.04 -21.94
CA ALA A 207 2.47 -5.07 -23.11
C ALA A 207 2.82 -3.95 -24.09
N LEU A 208 2.92 -2.72 -23.62
CA LEU A 208 3.29 -1.56 -24.43
C LEU A 208 4.69 -1.68 -25.06
N ALA A 209 5.61 -2.37 -24.39
CA ALA A 209 6.96 -2.63 -24.87
C ALA A 209 7.08 -3.89 -25.76
N GLY A 210 5.99 -4.64 -25.98
CA GLY A 210 5.99 -5.92 -26.70
C GLY A 210 6.78 -7.04 -25.99
N LYS A 211 6.94 -6.94 -24.68
CA LYS A 211 7.63 -7.92 -23.84
C LYS A 211 6.65 -9.00 -23.33
N PRO A 212 7.14 -10.20 -22.96
CA PRO A 212 6.32 -11.22 -22.34
C PRO A 212 5.60 -10.71 -21.08
N LEU A 213 4.35 -11.15 -20.89
CA LEU A 213 3.53 -10.88 -19.71
C LEU A 213 3.61 -12.09 -18.78
N PRO A 214 4.49 -12.09 -17.77
CA PRO A 214 4.69 -13.26 -16.92
C PRO A 214 3.48 -13.46 -15.98
N VAL A 215 2.92 -14.65 -16.01
CA VAL A 215 1.86 -15.10 -15.11
C VAL A 215 2.39 -16.25 -14.27
N TYR A 216 2.38 -16.12 -12.95
CA TYR A 216 2.85 -17.16 -12.03
C TYR A 216 1.92 -18.38 -12.03
N GLY A 217 2.51 -19.57 -12.06
CA GLY A 217 1.78 -20.82 -12.12
C GLY A 217 0.84 -20.87 -13.33
N ASN A 218 -0.43 -21.11 -13.09
CA ASN A 218 -1.52 -21.03 -14.09
C ASN A 218 -2.36 -19.74 -13.97
N GLY A 219 -2.00 -18.85 -13.05
CA GLY A 219 -2.71 -17.58 -12.82
C GLY A 219 -4.00 -17.71 -12.00
N GLU A 220 -4.22 -18.84 -11.34
CA GLU A 220 -5.44 -19.12 -10.56
C GLU A 220 -5.46 -18.45 -9.18
N GLN A 221 -4.37 -17.78 -8.76
CA GLN A 221 -4.33 -17.05 -7.50
C GLN A 221 -5.39 -15.95 -7.52
N ILE A 222 -6.21 -15.89 -6.47
CA ILE A 222 -7.30 -14.93 -6.32
C ILE A 222 -6.88 -13.82 -5.37
N ARG A 223 -7.15 -12.58 -5.76
CA ARG A 223 -6.93 -11.39 -4.94
C ARG A 223 -8.16 -10.51 -4.96
N ASP A 224 -8.46 -9.87 -3.83
CA ASP A 224 -9.40 -8.76 -3.78
C ASP A 224 -8.65 -7.48 -4.18
N TRP A 225 -9.19 -6.72 -5.13
CA TRP A 225 -8.54 -5.55 -5.72
C TRP A 225 -9.23 -4.25 -5.28
N LEU A 226 -8.45 -3.39 -4.62
CA LEU A 226 -8.89 -2.10 -4.09
C LEU A 226 -8.25 -0.94 -4.85
N TYR A 227 -9.06 -0.05 -5.41
CA TYR A 227 -8.55 1.13 -6.09
C TYR A 227 -7.90 2.10 -5.08
N VAL A 228 -6.71 2.58 -5.39
CA VAL A 228 -5.85 3.29 -4.43
C VAL A 228 -6.46 4.57 -3.88
N GLU A 229 -7.27 5.30 -4.67
CA GLU A 229 -7.93 6.52 -4.21
C GLU A 229 -9.10 6.21 -3.27
N ASP A 230 -9.79 5.09 -3.46
CA ASP A 230 -10.77 4.56 -2.50
C ASP A 230 -10.10 4.19 -1.18
N HIS A 231 -8.93 3.54 -1.26
CA HIS A 231 -8.14 3.23 -0.08
C HIS A 231 -7.69 4.51 0.66
N ALA A 232 -7.18 5.51 -0.06
CA ALA A 232 -6.78 6.78 0.54
C ALA A 232 -7.92 7.45 1.32
N ARG A 233 -9.16 7.44 0.76
CA ARG A 233 -10.37 7.92 1.45
C ARG A 233 -10.67 7.10 2.71
N ALA A 234 -10.57 5.77 2.62
CA ALA A 234 -10.76 4.89 3.79
C ALA A 234 -9.77 5.20 4.90
N LEU A 235 -8.49 5.29 4.54
CA LEU A 235 -7.41 5.54 5.50
C LEU A 235 -7.57 6.88 6.22
N TYR A 236 -7.92 7.95 5.49
CA TYR A 236 -8.18 9.24 6.10
C TYR A 236 -9.40 9.17 7.05
N LYS A 237 -10.47 8.50 6.62
CA LYS A 237 -11.68 8.34 7.42
C LYS A 237 -11.41 7.53 8.71
N VAL A 238 -10.65 6.43 8.62
CA VAL A 238 -10.26 5.66 9.81
C VAL A 238 -9.35 6.48 10.73
N ALA A 239 -8.40 7.24 10.18
CA ALA A 239 -7.51 8.08 10.98
C ALA A 239 -8.27 9.13 11.80
N THR A 240 -9.34 9.70 11.24
CA THR A 240 -10.09 10.80 11.84
C THR A 240 -11.31 10.36 12.66
N GLU A 241 -11.98 9.28 12.28
CA GLU A 241 -13.25 8.84 12.86
C GLU A 241 -13.18 7.45 13.50
N GLY A 242 -12.12 6.65 13.20
CA GLY A 242 -11.97 5.29 13.71
C GLY A 242 -11.84 5.25 15.23
N LYS A 243 -12.39 4.21 15.84
CA LYS A 243 -12.34 4.02 17.29
C LYS A 243 -10.95 3.55 17.73
N SER A 244 -10.39 4.21 18.74
CA SER A 244 -9.09 3.83 19.31
C SER A 244 -9.08 2.39 19.82
N GLY A 245 -7.99 1.66 19.51
CA GLY A 245 -7.81 0.26 19.88
C GLY A 245 -8.40 -0.73 18.88
N GLU A 246 -9.19 -0.27 17.90
CA GLU A 246 -9.85 -1.13 16.91
C GLU A 246 -8.97 -1.41 15.68
N THR A 247 -9.31 -2.51 15.01
CA THR A 247 -8.81 -2.85 13.67
C THR A 247 -9.96 -2.72 12.69
N TYR A 248 -9.67 -2.25 11.46
CA TYR A 248 -10.62 -2.18 10.35
C TYR A 248 -10.03 -2.83 9.12
N ASN A 249 -10.75 -3.77 8.55
CA ASN A 249 -10.45 -4.34 7.25
C ASN A 249 -10.96 -3.41 6.14
N ILE A 250 -10.15 -3.23 5.09
CA ILE A 250 -10.49 -2.37 3.95
C ILE A 250 -10.32 -3.19 2.67
N GLY A 251 -11.42 -3.52 2.01
CA GLY A 251 -11.46 -4.34 0.79
C GLY A 251 -12.24 -3.69 -0.34
N GLY A 252 -11.95 -4.14 -1.57
CA GLY A 252 -12.61 -3.66 -2.77
C GLY A 252 -13.89 -4.41 -3.12
N HIS A 253 -14.13 -5.58 -2.52
CA HIS A 253 -15.16 -6.54 -2.92
C HIS A 253 -15.01 -6.98 -4.38
N ASN A 254 -13.78 -7.05 -4.88
CA ASN A 254 -13.42 -7.30 -6.27
C ASN A 254 -12.46 -8.48 -6.40
N GLU A 255 -12.88 -9.66 -5.95
CA GLU A 255 -12.09 -10.88 -6.12
C GLU A 255 -11.90 -11.21 -7.61
N ARG A 256 -10.65 -11.37 -8.06
CA ARG A 256 -10.29 -11.76 -9.43
C ARG A 256 -9.09 -12.69 -9.42
N LYS A 257 -9.09 -13.65 -10.34
CA LYS A 257 -7.88 -14.44 -10.64
C LYS A 257 -6.84 -13.55 -11.33
N ASN A 258 -5.57 -13.78 -11.03
CA ASN A 258 -4.49 -13.03 -11.65
C ASN A 258 -4.51 -13.10 -13.18
N ILE A 259 -4.84 -14.27 -13.75
CA ILE A 259 -4.96 -14.42 -15.21
C ILE A 259 -6.09 -13.55 -15.79
N ASP A 260 -7.21 -13.39 -15.09
CA ASP A 260 -8.32 -12.58 -15.55
C ASP A 260 -7.99 -11.07 -15.49
N VAL A 261 -7.23 -10.65 -14.47
CA VAL A 261 -6.68 -9.30 -14.40
C VAL A 261 -5.80 -9.01 -15.61
N VAL A 262 -4.85 -9.90 -15.92
CA VAL A 262 -3.95 -9.74 -17.08
C VAL A 262 -4.72 -9.68 -18.40
N ARG A 263 -5.70 -10.58 -18.61
CA ARG A 263 -6.55 -10.58 -19.82
C ARG A 263 -7.40 -9.31 -19.93
N THR A 264 -7.92 -8.82 -18.81
CA THR A 264 -8.70 -7.57 -18.80
C THR A 264 -7.85 -6.39 -19.25
N ILE A 265 -6.60 -6.27 -18.74
CA ILE A 265 -5.64 -5.25 -19.17
C ILE A 265 -5.37 -5.37 -20.68
N CYS A 266 -5.08 -6.56 -21.18
CA CYS A 266 -4.86 -6.82 -22.61
C CYS A 266 -6.06 -6.37 -23.46
N THR A 267 -7.28 -6.70 -23.01
CA THR A 267 -8.52 -6.31 -23.70
C THR A 267 -8.72 -4.79 -23.76
N ILE A 268 -8.39 -4.08 -22.67
CA ILE A 268 -8.44 -2.62 -22.65
C ILE A 268 -7.40 -2.03 -23.60
N LEU A 269 -6.16 -2.51 -23.53
CA LEU A 269 -5.07 -2.06 -24.40
C LEU A 269 -5.39 -2.32 -25.88
N ASP A 270 -5.99 -3.47 -26.22
CA ASP A 270 -6.40 -3.80 -27.59
C ASP A 270 -7.40 -2.78 -28.17
N LYS A 271 -8.23 -2.16 -27.31
CA LYS A 271 -9.20 -1.13 -27.72
C LYS A 271 -8.57 0.25 -27.87
N VAL A 272 -7.61 0.61 -27.01
CA VAL A 272 -7.12 2.00 -26.91
C VAL A 272 -5.76 2.24 -27.58
N VAL A 273 -4.99 1.20 -27.85
CA VAL A 273 -3.66 1.29 -28.51
C VAL A 273 -3.80 0.93 -29.97
N ALA A 274 -3.76 1.95 -30.83
CA ALA A 274 -3.94 1.78 -32.28
C ALA A 274 -2.75 1.02 -32.94
N GLN A 275 -1.53 1.27 -32.49
CA GLN A 275 -0.32 0.62 -33.04
C GLN A 275 0.28 -0.28 -31.98
N LYS A 276 0.17 -1.59 -32.21
CA LYS A 276 0.74 -2.60 -31.32
C LYS A 276 2.24 -2.82 -31.62
N PRO A 277 3.05 -3.13 -30.60
CA PRO A 277 4.48 -3.43 -30.81
C PRO A 277 4.66 -4.76 -31.56
N GLY A 278 5.67 -4.82 -32.42
CA GLY A 278 5.98 -6.04 -33.19
C GLY A 278 4.84 -6.45 -34.12
N ASN A 279 4.64 -7.76 -34.27
CA ASN A 279 3.63 -8.35 -35.15
C ASN A 279 2.50 -9.04 -34.37
N ILE A 280 2.22 -8.61 -33.12
CA ILE A 280 1.14 -9.21 -32.33
C ILE A 280 -0.23 -8.75 -32.84
N THR A 281 -1.20 -9.67 -32.81
CA THR A 281 -2.60 -9.35 -33.14
C THR A 281 -3.32 -8.86 -31.91
N HIS A 282 -3.11 -9.52 -30.78
CA HIS A 282 -3.67 -9.17 -29.49
C HIS A 282 -2.58 -9.08 -28.42
N PHE A 283 -2.71 -8.17 -27.46
CA PHE A 283 -1.77 -8.09 -26.33
C PHE A 283 -1.77 -9.38 -25.50
N ALA A 284 -2.86 -10.14 -25.49
CA ALA A 284 -2.94 -11.44 -24.83
C ALA A 284 -1.98 -12.49 -25.43
N ASP A 285 -1.51 -12.32 -26.67
CA ASP A 285 -0.52 -13.20 -27.31
C ASP A 285 0.85 -13.16 -26.59
N LEU A 286 1.09 -12.14 -25.78
CA LEU A 286 2.31 -11.96 -24.98
C LEU A 286 2.25 -12.72 -23.63
N ILE A 287 1.12 -13.28 -23.22
CA ILE A 287 0.98 -13.99 -21.94
C ILE A 287 1.91 -15.20 -21.91
N THR A 288 2.72 -15.28 -20.87
CA THR A 288 3.70 -16.36 -20.68
C THR A 288 3.58 -16.90 -19.26
N PHE A 289 3.26 -18.20 -19.12
CA PHE A 289 3.21 -18.82 -17.81
C PHE A 289 4.62 -19.16 -17.32
N VAL A 290 4.89 -18.83 -16.06
CA VAL A 290 6.19 -19.03 -15.41
C VAL A 290 6.01 -19.78 -14.11
N THR A 291 7.09 -20.44 -13.61
CA THR A 291 7.05 -21.17 -12.34
C THR A 291 6.61 -20.26 -11.20
N ASP A 292 5.77 -20.75 -10.31
CA ASP A 292 5.31 -20.00 -9.15
C ASP A 292 6.45 -19.78 -8.13
N ARG A 293 6.27 -18.80 -7.23
CA ARG A 293 7.22 -18.51 -6.16
C ARG A 293 7.00 -19.43 -4.96
N PRO A 294 8.03 -19.67 -4.12
CA PRO A 294 7.84 -20.38 -2.87
C PRO A 294 6.89 -19.63 -1.92
N GLY A 295 6.07 -20.36 -1.17
CA GLY A 295 5.20 -19.77 -0.15
C GLY A 295 4.08 -18.88 -0.72
N TYR A 296 3.59 -19.19 -1.93
CA TYR A 296 2.45 -18.48 -2.49
C TYR A 296 1.15 -18.88 -1.79
N ASP A 297 0.30 -17.89 -1.56
CA ASP A 297 -1.06 -18.09 -1.07
C ASP A 297 -2.03 -18.07 -2.26
N LEU A 298 -3.01 -18.96 -2.25
CA LEU A 298 -3.94 -19.13 -3.36
C LEU A 298 -5.02 -18.04 -3.36
N ARG A 299 -5.61 -17.75 -2.20
CA ARG A 299 -6.74 -16.82 -2.14
C ARG A 299 -6.64 -15.86 -0.96
N TYR A 300 -6.78 -14.57 -1.26
CA TYR A 300 -7.05 -13.50 -0.30
C TYR A 300 -8.40 -12.89 -0.61
N ALA A 301 -9.25 -12.80 0.40
CA ALA A 301 -10.55 -12.14 0.33
C ALA A 301 -10.89 -11.57 1.71
N ILE A 302 -11.27 -10.31 1.75
CA ILE A 302 -11.42 -9.56 3.00
C ILE A 302 -12.86 -9.13 3.21
N ASP A 303 -13.35 -9.23 4.44
CA ASP A 303 -14.64 -8.69 4.87
C ASP A 303 -14.46 -7.24 5.35
N ALA A 304 -14.98 -6.29 4.60
CA ALA A 304 -14.96 -4.87 4.93
C ALA A 304 -16.28 -4.37 5.57
N THR A 305 -17.13 -5.27 6.08
CA THR A 305 -18.43 -4.92 6.66
C THR A 305 -18.29 -3.99 7.87
N LYS A 306 -17.24 -4.16 8.68
CA LYS A 306 -17.03 -3.35 9.90
C LYS A 306 -16.79 -1.88 9.56
N ILE A 307 -15.91 -1.56 8.61
CA ILE A 307 -15.66 -0.16 8.22
C ILE A 307 -16.91 0.46 7.61
N GLN A 308 -17.68 -0.30 6.84
CA GLN A 308 -18.97 0.17 6.31
C GLN A 308 -19.98 0.47 7.42
N ARG A 309 -20.16 -0.46 8.36
CA ARG A 309 -21.10 -0.31 9.48
C ARG A 309 -20.72 0.85 10.39
N ASP A 310 -19.45 0.93 10.79
CA ASP A 310 -19.01 1.83 11.86
C ASP A 310 -18.71 3.24 11.32
N LEU A 311 -18.21 3.34 10.08
CA LEU A 311 -17.75 4.61 9.50
C LEU A 311 -18.49 4.99 8.20
N GLY A 312 -19.40 4.14 7.69
CA GLY A 312 -20.15 4.43 6.46
C GLY A 312 -19.29 4.47 5.19
N TRP A 313 -18.07 3.91 5.22
CA TRP A 313 -17.21 3.87 4.04
C TRP A 313 -17.54 2.68 3.16
N VAL A 314 -17.56 2.92 1.86
CA VAL A 314 -17.64 1.90 0.80
C VAL A 314 -16.72 2.32 -0.37
N PRO A 315 -16.16 1.35 -1.13
CA PRO A 315 -15.44 1.68 -2.37
C PRO A 315 -16.38 2.34 -3.37
N GLN A 316 -15.88 3.28 -4.15
CA GLN A 316 -16.62 3.98 -5.22
C GLN A 316 -16.34 3.36 -6.59
N GLU A 317 -15.15 2.76 -6.75
CA GLU A 317 -14.76 2.12 -8.00
C GLU A 317 -15.06 0.62 -7.96
N THR A 318 -15.62 0.11 -9.07
CA THR A 318 -15.58 -1.32 -9.38
C THR A 318 -14.22 -1.68 -9.95
N PHE A 319 -13.88 -2.97 -10.03
CA PHE A 319 -12.65 -3.38 -10.69
C PHE A 319 -12.60 -2.91 -12.14
N GLU A 320 -13.71 -3.00 -12.86
CA GLU A 320 -13.82 -2.61 -14.28
C GLU A 320 -13.54 -1.12 -14.48
N SER A 321 -14.17 -0.25 -13.67
CA SER A 321 -13.96 1.20 -13.77
C SER A 321 -12.57 1.63 -13.33
N GLY A 322 -12.05 1.04 -12.25
CA GLY A 322 -10.73 1.36 -11.72
C GLY A 322 -9.59 0.89 -12.62
N ILE A 323 -9.70 -0.32 -13.22
CA ILE A 323 -8.65 -0.84 -14.11
C ILE A 323 -8.58 -0.05 -15.42
N GLU A 324 -9.71 0.38 -15.96
CA GLU A 324 -9.75 1.24 -17.13
C GLU A 324 -9.06 2.59 -16.86
N LYS A 325 -9.40 3.24 -15.73
CA LYS A 325 -8.72 4.46 -15.27
C LYS A 325 -7.22 4.26 -15.11
N THR A 326 -6.81 3.12 -14.54
CA THR A 326 -5.40 2.79 -14.33
C THR A 326 -4.65 2.65 -15.64
N VAL A 327 -5.18 1.89 -16.61
CA VAL A 327 -4.56 1.74 -17.94
C VAL A 327 -4.42 3.10 -18.62
N HIS A 328 -5.48 3.91 -18.65
CA HIS A 328 -5.44 5.26 -19.23
C HIS A 328 -4.42 6.16 -18.52
N TRP A 329 -4.29 6.04 -17.19
CA TRP A 329 -3.30 6.82 -16.47
C TRP A 329 -1.87 6.49 -16.93
N TYR A 330 -1.50 5.20 -17.06
CA TYR A 330 -0.18 4.79 -17.55
C TYR A 330 0.08 5.26 -18.98
N LEU A 331 -0.92 5.22 -19.86
CA LEU A 331 -0.80 5.71 -21.23
C LEU A 331 -0.52 7.22 -21.28
N ASN A 332 -1.10 8.00 -20.38
CA ASN A 332 -1.01 9.46 -20.34
C ASN A 332 0.16 9.99 -19.49
N ASN A 333 0.83 9.14 -18.69
CA ASN A 333 1.90 9.55 -17.76
C ASN A 333 3.22 8.85 -18.05
N GLN A 334 3.59 8.76 -19.33
CA GLN A 334 4.81 8.05 -19.77
C GLN A 334 6.06 8.60 -19.14
N THR A 335 6.20 9.92 -19.02
CA THR A 335 7.37 10.56 -18.41
C THR A 335 7.60 10.10 -16.97
N TRP A 336 6.53 9.90 -16.18
CA TRP A 336 6.64 9.44 -14.81
C TRP A 336 7.24 8.03 -14.73
N TRP A 337 6.62 7.06 -15.40
CA TRP A 337 7.08 5.67 -15.29
C TRP A 337 8.39 5.40 -16.03
N GLN A 338 8.73 6.14 -17.10
CA GLN A 338 10.03 6.07 -17.73
C GLN A 338 11.15 6.46 -16.77
N ARG A 339 11.00 7.55 -16.02
CA ARG A 339 11.97 7.96 -15.01
C ARG A 339 12.10 6.96 -13.87
N VAL A 340 11.00 6.31 -13.48
CA VAL A 340 11.04 5.23 -12.48
C VAL A 340 11.86 4.05 -13.00
N LEU A 341 11.70 3.67 -14.27
CA LEU A 341 12.44 2.55 -14.88
C LEU A 341 13.91 2.89 -15.12
N ASP A 342 14.25 4.13 -15.50
CA ASP A 342 15.63 4.57 -15.75
C ASP A 342 16.47 4.64 -14.45
N GLY A 343 15.83 4.69 -13.29
CA GLY A 343 16.50 4.93 -12.02
C GLY A 343 17.00 3.69 -11.28
N SER A 344 16.25 2.59 -11.25
CA SER A 344 16.57 1.47 -10.34
C SER A 344 15.96 0.11 -10.70
N TYR A 345 15.04 0.02 -11.64
CA TYR A 345 14.30 -1.20 -11.96
C TYR A 345 14.05 -1.32 -13.46
N ALA A 346 14.53 -2.40 -14.08
CA ALA A 346 14.45 -2.63 -15.54
C ALA A 346 13.31 -3.59 -15.96
N GLY A 347 12.40 -3.93 -15.05
CA GLY A 347 11.29 -4.84 -15.31
C GLY A 347 11.66 -6.33 -15.19
N GLU A 348 12.77 -6.64 -14.51
CA GLU A 348 13.21 -8.01 -14.26
C GLU A 348 12.33 -8.70 -13.21
N ARG A 349 12.29 -10.02 -13.29
CA ARG A 349 11.62 -10.86 -12.30
C ARG A 349 12.44 -10.95 -11.02
N LEU A 350 11.81 -10.71 -9.87
CA LEU A 350 12.40 -10.76 -8.54
C LEU A 350 12.08 -12.09 -7.83
N GLY A 351 12.79 -12.39 -6.74
CA GLY A 351 12.50 -13.56 -5.88
C GLY A 351 13.02 -14.91 -6.44
N LEU A 352 13.95 -14.91 -7.40
CA LEU A 352 14.50 -16.13 -8.00
C LEU A 352 15.94 -16.43 -7.57
N ASN A 353 16.63 -15.50 -6.93
CA ASN A 353 18.00 -15.69 -6.50
C ASN A 353 18.03 -16.60 -5.25
N LYS A 354 18.54 -17.81 -5.44
CA LYS A 354 18.88 -18.75 -4.37
C LYS A 354 20.36 -18.66 -4.06
#